data_ec598f151e06aba4673bacde56a9c838
#
_entry.id   ec598f151e06aba4673bacde56a9c838
#
_cell.length_a   1.000
_cell.length_b   1.000
_cell.length_c   1.000
_cell.angle_alpha   90.00
_cell.angle_beta   90.00
_cell.angle_gamma   90.00
#
_symmetry.space_group_name_H-M   'P 1'
#
loop_
_entity.id
_entity.type
_entity.pdbx_description
1 polymer ?
#
loop_
_entity_poly.entity_id
_entity_poly.type
_entity_poly.pdbx_seq_one_letter_code
_entity_poly.pdbx_strand_id
1 'polypeptide(L)'
;MHPLRILCLLAIAVSLHACQRGTEQQVGLNTEPVALDLSQDATWSSLATAIESEVEKGSIPGAVLLLAREGQVVGHQAFGVKDPHSGEPMDKNGLFRICSMTKATTAAAAMILWERGQLGLDDPVSLYLPEFANIEVLDSLRDDSTGVHSALVRPVTIRHLMTHTNGIPYGDIGEERFAKLYAKYGVNDIFPTDGRSTRDNVSRLTQTGLTHQPGEAWTYGLGLDVLVAVLEVASGEPYAEFLRTELLDPLGMDHTAFVLPPEHQADLVEVWEKDSAGVWQKHKHPKYTTDYPLRSDWPMCAGGAGLTSSALDYARFLQMIIDRGDIPGGRLLEESTIDTLLADHAPGLIDDNWHQGLACAVTNEPANGGFWWGGYFNTQYFGNSSTGEIAVLMKQTYGLRNDNTSLTFYEVMNR
;
A
#
# COMPACT_ATOMS: atom_id res chain seq x y z
N MET A 1 13.88 65.97 -68.49
CA MET A 1 13.60 64.54 -68.71
C MET A 1 13.87 63.84 -67.38
N HIS A 2 12.80 63.54 -66.61
CA HIS A 2 12.88 62.84 -65.35
C HIS A 2 12.35 61.41 -65.46
N PRO A 3 13.01 60.40 -64.94
CA PRO A 3 12.38 59.10 -64.82
C PRO A 3 11.63 58.92 -63.51
N LEU A 4 10.48 58.37 -63.69
CA LEU A 4 9.46 57.95 -62.67
C LEU A 4 10.07 56.83 -61.76
N ARG A 5 10.03 57.03 -60.42
CA ARG A 5 10.34 56.00 -59.47
C ARG A 5 9.05 55.24 -59.08
N ILE A 6 8.96 53.98 -59.40
CA ILE A 6 7.93 53.09 -58.99
C ILE A 6 8.30 52.57 -57.60
N LEU A 7 7.43 52.81 -56.60
CA LEU A 7 7.54 52.34 -55.24
C LEU A 7 6.82 50.97 -55.15
N CYS A 8 7.58 49.89 -55.03
CA CYS A 8 7.00 48.57 -54.72
C CYS A 8 6.76 48.47 -53.21
N LEU A 9 5.50 48.42 -52.79
CA LEU A 9 5.09 48.05 -51.45
C LEU A 9 5.16 46.55 -51.27
N LEU A 10 6.14 46.04 -50.54
CA LEU A 10 6.13 44.64 -50.04
C LEU A 10 5.21 44.55 -48.87
N ALA A 11 4.09 43.87 -49.02
CA ALA A 11 3.25 43.44 -47.93
C ALA A 11 3.90 42.23 -47.24
N ILE A 12 4.44 42.44 -46.03
CA ILE A 12 4.90 41.35 -45.18
C ILE A 12 3.67 40.71 -44.52
N ALA A 13 3.28 39.57 -44.99
CA ALA A 13 2.28 38.72 -44.27
C ALA A 13 2.96 38.09 -43.06
N VAL A 14 2.70 38.64 -41.89
CA VAL A 14 3.05 37.99 -40.61
C VAL A 14 2.06 36.86 -40.39
N SER A 15 2.45 35.64 -40.72
CA SER A 15 1.73 34.44 -40.34
C SER A 15 1.92 34.24 -38.81
N LEU A 16 0.90 34.57 -38.05
CA LEU A 16 0.76 34.15 -36.66
C LEU A 16 0.60 32.62 -36.63
N HIS A 17 1.73 31.91 -36.43
CA HIS A 17 1.67 30.55 -35.94
C HIS A 17 1.16 30.61 -34.50
N ALA A 18 -0.13 30.32 -34.31
CA ALA A 18 -0.64 29.94 -33.00
C ALA A 18 0.10 28.65 -32.61
N CYS A 19 1.10 28.76 -31.76
CA CYS A 19 1.59 27.63 -30.99
C CYS A 19 0.38 27.02 -30.27
N GLN A 20 -0.12 25.88 -30.71
CA GLN A 20 -0.89 25.01 -29.87
C GLN A 20 0.01 24.70 -28.68
N ARG A 21 -0.25 25.31 -27.53
CA ARG A 21 0.21 24.83 -26.25
C ARG A 21 -0.40 23.44 -26.11
N GLY A 22 0.39 22.40 -26.28
CA GLY A 22 0.08 21.11 -25.73
C GLY A 22 -0.31 21.37 -24.26
N THR A 23 -1.41 20.87 -23.82
CA THR A 23 -1.75 20.85 -22.40
C THR A 23 -0.59 20.17 -21.72
N GLU A 24 0.21 20.89 -20.95
CA GLU A 24 1.20 20.29 -20.05
C GLU A 24 0.41 19.31 -19.18
N GLN A 25 0.77 18.05 -19.28
CA GLN A 25 0.13 17.01 -18.47
C GLN A 25 0.40 17.40 -16.99
N GLN A 26 -0.66 17.55 -16.21
CA GLN A 26 -0.52 17.86 -14.79
C GLN A 26 0.17 16.69 -14.12
N VAL A 27 1.31 16.93 -13.52
CA VAL A 27 2.05 15.93 -12.73
C VAL A 27 1.66 16.10 -11.26
N GLY A 28 1.36 14.98 -10.60
CA GLY A 28 0.94 14.94 -9.20
C GLY A 28 -0.56 15.21 -9.02
N LEU A 29 -1.02 14.96 -7.79
CA LEU A 29 -2.42 15.07 -7.41
C LEU A 29 -2.78 16.53 -7.09
N ASN A 30 -3.71 17.12 -7.85
CA ASN A 30 -4.33 18.39 -7.51
C ASN A 30 -5.45 18.16 -6.48
N THR A 31 -5.26 18.73 -5.30
CA THR A 31 -6.19 18.59 -4.17
C THR A 31 -7.20 19.74 -4.05
N GLU A 32 -7.07 20.77 -4.90
CA GLU A 32 -8.07 21.85 -4.95
C GLU A 32 -9.40 21.30 -5.42
N PRO A 33 -10.50 21.58 -4.72
CA PRO A 33 -11.81 21.05 -5.09
C PRO A 33 -12.23 21.54 -6.48
N VAL A 34 -12.53 20.59 -7.37
CA VAL A 34 -13.24 20.92 -8.61
C VAL A 34 -14.71 21.07 -8.27
N ALA A 35 -15.33 22.14 -8.76
CA ALA A 35 -16.77 22.35 -8.61
C ALA A 35 -17.54 21.39 -9.55
N LEU A 36 -17.42 20.08 -9.31
CA LEU A 36 -18.16 19.05 -10.02
C LEU A 36 -19.43 18.70 -9.23
N ASP A 37 -20.54 18.52 -9.97
CA ASP A 37 -21.71 17.88 -9.40
C ASP A 37 -21.45 16.37 -9.30
N LEU A 38 -20.96 15.92 -8.14
CA LEU A 38 -20.64 14.53 -7.87
C LEU A 38 -21.80 13.56 -8.09
N SER A 39 -23.06 14.07 -8.06
CA SER A 39 -24.23 13.23 -8.33
C SER A 39 -24.30 12.75 -9.78
N GLN A 40 -23.61 13.42 -10.70
CA GLN A 40 -23.54 13.04 -12.12
C GLN A 40 -22.39 12.06 -12.41
N ASP A 41 -21.47 11.85 -11.47
CA ASP A 41 -20.41 10.87 -11.61
C ASP A 41 -20.90 9.48 -11.22
N ALA A 42 -20.95 8.56 -12.18
CA ALA A 42 -21.52 7.23 -11.97
C ALA A 42 -20.67 6.37 -11.04
N THR A 43 -19.32 6.47 -11.11
CA THR A 43 -18.39 5.75 -10.23
C THR A 43 -18.55 6.25 -8.80
N TRP A 44 -18.48 7.58 -8.60
CA TRP A 44 -18.68 8.20 -7.29
C TRP A 44 -20.03 7.83 -6.69
N SER A 45 -21.11 8.02 -7.45
CA SER A 45 -22.49 7.78 -6.98
C SER A 45 -22.69 6.31 -6.57
N SER A 46 -22.13 5.37 -7.32
CA SER A 46 -22.20 3.93 -6.99
C SER A 46 -21.49 3.63 -5.68
N LEU A 47 -20.27 4.13 -5.50
CA LEU A 47 -19.47 3.91 -4.29
C LEU A 47 -20.06 4.62 -3.07
N ALA A 48 -20.44 5.89 -3.21
CA ALA A 48 -21.03 6.68 -2.13
C ALA A 48 -22.33 6.06 -1.64
N THR A 49 -23.25 5.68 -2.56
CA THR A 49 -24.51 5.02 -2.22
C THR A 49 -24.29 3.69 -1.49
N ALA A 50 -23.30 2.90 -1.91
CA ALA A 50 -22.98 1.65 -1.22
C ALA A 50 -22.51 1.91 0.21
N ILE A 51 -21.65 2.90 0.41
CA ILE A 51 -21.13 3.26 1.75
C ILE A 51 -22.27 3.80 2.63
N GLU A 52 -23.07 4.75 2.12
CA GLU A 52 -24.24 5.31 2.84
C GLU A 52 -25.20 4.20 3.27
N SER A 53 -25.52 3.27 2.37
CA SER A 53 -26.38 2.13 2.68
C SER A 53 -25.85 1.25 3.80
N GLU A 54 -24.54 0.97 3.85
CA GLU A 54 -23.94 0.15 4.90
C GLU A 54 -23.82 0.92 6.23
N VAL A 55 -23.63 2.24 6.20
CA VAL A 55 -23.71 3.11 7.39
C VAL A 55 -25.13 3.14 7.95
N GLU A 56 -26.14 3.34 7.10
CA GLU A 56 -27.56 3.36 7.51
C GLU A 56 -28.04 2.04 8.12
N LYS A 57 -27.58 0.91 7.56
CA LYS A 57 -27.82 -0.43 8.13
C LYS A 57 -27.05 -0.67 9.43
N GLY A 58 -26.11 0.20 9.77
CA GLY A 58 -25.18 0.02 10.88
C GLY A 58 -24.17 -1.10 10.64
N SER A 59 -23.94 -1.54 9.39
CA SER A 59 -22.94 -2.55 9.05
C SER A 59 -21.52 -2.05 9.25
N ILE A 60 -21.29 -0.74 9.05
CA ILE A 60 -20.05 -0.02 9.37
C ILE A 60 -20.40 1.25 10.16
N PRO A 61 -19.52 1.74 11.07
CA PRO A 61 -19.76 3.01 11.76
C PRO A 61 -19.58 4.20 10.82
N GLY A 62 -18.58 4.15 9.96
CA GLY A 62 -18.25 5.20 9.00
C GLY A 62 -17.09 4.83 8.10
N ALA A 63 -16.85 5.67 7.11
CA ALA A 63 -15.78 5.53 6.13
C ALA A 63 -15.35 6.88 5.56
N VAL A 64 -14.18 6.89 4.90
CA VAL A 64 -13.75 7.99 4.02
C VAL A 64 -13.55 7.42 2.61
N LEU A 65 -14.14 8.07 1.61
CA LEU A 65 -13.95 7.77 0.20
C LEU A 65 -13.23 8.94 -0.49
N LEU A 66 -12.19 8.63 -1.25
CA LEU A 66 -11.54 9.54 -2.18
C LEU A 66 -11.56 8.92 -3.58
N LEU A 67 -11.93 9.73 -4.57
CA LEU A 67 -11.83 9.42 -5.99
C LEU A 67 -11.05 10.52 -6.68
N ALA A 68 -10.07 10.15 -7.52
CA ALA A 68 -9.34 11.08 -8.38
C ALA A 68 -9.26 10.54 -9.80
N ARG A 69 -9.16 11.43 -10.78
CA ARG A 69 -8.96 11.14 -12.20
C ARG A 69 -8.03 12.15 -12.82
N GLU A 70 -7.15 11.69 -13.70
CA GLU A 70 -6.23 12.54 -14.46
C GLU A 70 -5.51 13.58 -13.58
N GLY A 71 -5.04 13.15 -12.40
CA GLY A 71 -4.34 14.01 -11.45
C GLY A 71 -5.24 14.97 -10.64
N GLN A 72 -6.57 14.88 -10.76
CA GLN A 72 -7.50 15.78 -10.07
C GLN A 72 -8.37 15.00 -9.08
N VAL A 73 -8.44 15.47 -7.82
CA VAL A 73 -9.41 14.94 -6.85
C VAL A 73 -10.83 15.32 -7.31
N VAL A 74 -11.62 14.31 -7.65
CA VAL A 74 -13.02 14.41 -8.06
C VAL A 74 -13.93 14.49 -6.84
N GLY A 75 -13.69 13.63 -5.84
CA GLY A 75 -14.45 13.59 -4.60
C GLY A 75 -13.59 13.13 -3.42
N HIS A 76 -13.80 13.74 -2.25
CA HIS A 76 -13.17 13.38 -0.99
C HIS A 76 -14.17 13.66 0.14
N GLN A 77 -14.80 12.61 0.66
CA GLN A 77 -15.93 12.73 1.60
C GLN A 77 -15.85 11.70 2.72
N ALA A 78 -16.29 12.10 3.90
CA ALA A 78 -16.51 11.23 5.03
C ALA A 78 -17.99 10.85 5.16
N PHE A 79 -18.25 9.63 5.61
CA PHE A 79 -19.58 9.05 5.80
C PHE A 79 -19.68 8.51 7.23
N GLY A 80 -20.84 8.69 7.86
CA GLY A 80 -21.12 8.17 9.20
C GLY A 80 -20.29 8.81 10.31
N VAL A 81 -19.89 8.01 11.28
CA VAL A 81 -19.23 8.45 12.51
C VAL A 81 -17.88 7.76 12.73
N LYS A 82 -16.93 8.44 13.40
CA LYS A 82 -15.68 7.84 13.83
C LYS A 82 -15.84 7.09 15.15
N ASP A 83 -16.83 7.49 15.95
CA ASP A 83 -17.18 6.84 17.22
C ASP A 83 -18.69 6.56 17.28
N PRO A 84 -19.10 5.28 17.20
CA PRO A 84 -20.51 4.89 17.24
C PRO A 84 -21.19 5.06 18.61
N HIS A 85 -20.44 5.33 19.69
CA HIS A 85 -21.01 5.58 21.01
C HIS A 85 -21.30 7.06 21.26
N SER A 86 -20.37 7.94 20.89
CA SER A 86 -20.56 9.39 21.06
C SER A 86 -21.34 10.01 19.91
N GLY A 87 -21.36 9.36 18.74
CA GLY A 87 -21.91 9.92 17.51
C GLY A 87 -21.00 10.98 16.88
N GLU A 88 -19.73 11.02 17.23
CA GLU A 88 -18.76 11.95 16.66
C GLU A 88 -18.62 11.70 15.16
N PRO A 89 -18.86 12.72 14.29
CA PRO A 89 -18.79 12.55 12.83
C PRO A 89 -17.42 12.04 12.38
N MET A 90 -17.40 11.24 11.31
CA MET A 90 -16.16 10.88 10.63
C MET A 90 -15.52 12.13 10.02
N ASP A 91 -14.20 12.26 10.16
CA ASP A 91 -13.42 13.31 9.49
C ASP A 91 -12.81 12.75 8.20
N LYS A 92 -12.99 13.46 7.08
CA LYS A 92 -12.38 13.08 5.80
C LYS A 92 -10.86 13.08 5.84
N ASN A 93 -10.25 13.86 6.75
CA ASN A 93 -8.80 13.93 6.98
C ASN A 93 -8.34 12.98 8.09
N GLY A 94 -9.23 12.14 8.63
CA GLY A 94 -8.88 11.16 9.66
C GLY A 94 -7.71 10.26 9.25
N LEU A 95 -6.97 9.79 10.26
CA LEU A 95 -5.84 8.88 10.09
C LEU A 95 -6.29 7.44 10.35
N PHE A 96 -5.86 6.56 9.45
CA PHE A 96 -6.28 5.16 9.45
C PHE A 96 -5.06 4.25 9.49
N ARG A 97 -5.13 3.16 10.24
CA ARG A 97 -4.16 2.06 10.13
C ARG A 97 -4.40 1.39 8.80
N ILE A 98 -3.52 1.66 7.83
CA ILE A 98 -3.70 1.17 6.46
C ILE A 98 -3.31 -0.30 6.29
N CYS A 99 -2.74 -0.91 7.32
CA CYS A 99 -2.37 -2.32 7.34
C CYS A 99 -1.64 -2.75 6.07
N SER A 100 -2.14 -3.76 5.36
CA SER A 100 -1.45 -4.32 4.19
C SER A 100 -1.30 -3.39 3.00
N MET A 101 -1.94 -2.23 2.98
CA MET A 101 -1.62 -1.18 2.00
C MET A 101 -0.18 -0.65 2.21
N THR A 102 0.41 -0.79 3.41
CA THR A 102 1.84 -0.54 3.69
C THR A 102 2.78 -1.26 2.72
N LYS A 103 2.39 -2.44 2.24
CA LYS A 103 3.24 -3.28 1.37
C LYS A 103 3.66 -2.58 0.09
N ALA A 104 2.76 -1.85 -0.54
CA ALA A 104 3.05 -1.15 -1.78
C ALA A 104 4.08 -0.01 -1.58
N THR A 105 3.99 0.72 -0.45
CA THR A 105 4.99 1.77 -0.13
C THR A 105 6.34 1.15 0.23
N THR A 106 6.36 0.00 0.91
CA THR A 106 7.60 -0.73 1.20
C THR A 106 8.26 -1.25 -0.08
N ALA A 107 7.45 -1.73 -1.03
CA ALA A 107 7.96 -2.14 -2.34
C ALA A 107 8.53 -0.95 -3.13
N ALA A 108 7.84 0.19 -3.15
CA ALA A 108 8.35 1.40 -3.82
C ALA A 108 9.68 1.88 -3.20
N ALA A 109 9.79 1.85 -1.86
CA ALA A 109 11.04 2.16 -1.16
C ALA A 109 12.19 1.21 -1.56
N ALA A 110 11.91 -0.09 -1.73
CA ALA A 110 12.89 -1.05 -2.24
C ALA A 110 13.31 -0.74 -3.68
N MET A 111 12.38 -0.29 -4.52
CA MET A 111 12.67 0.06 -5.92
C MET A 111 13.54 1.32 -6.03
N ILE A 112 13.48 2.26 -5.09
CA ILE A 112 14.42 3.38 -5.00
C ILE A 112 15.87 2.87 -4.82
N LEU A 113 16.08 1.91 -3.91
CA LEU A 113 17.42 1.32 -3.71
C LEU A 113 17.84 0.45 -4.90
N TRP A 114 16.89 -0.21 -5.56
CA TRP A 114 17.15 -0.99 -6.77
C TRP A 114 17.65 -0.10 -7.90
N GLU A 115 17.03 1.05 -8.17
CA GLU A 115 17.50 2.02 -9.18
C GLU A 115 18.90 2.57 -8.88
N ARG A 116 19.22 2.74 -7.59
CA ARG A 116 20.54 3.19 -7.13
C ARG A 116 21.61 2.10 -7.21
N GLY A 117 21.24 0.87 -7.59
CA GLY A 117 22.14 -0.28 -7.63
C GLY A 117 22.61 -0.76 -6.24
N GLN A 118 21.89 -0.38 -5.18
CA GLN A 118 22.16 -0.76 -3.80
C GLN A 118 21.45 -2.07 -3.40
N LEU A 119 20.50 -2.51 -4.23
CA LEU A 119 19.67 -3.71 -4.04
C LEU A 119 19.39 -4.36 -5.38
N GLY A 120 19.54 -5.69 -5.49
CA GLY A 120 19.11 -6.48 -6.64
C GLY A 120 17.83 -7.24 -6.34
N LEU A 121 16.84 -7.26 -7.26
CA LEU A 121 15.61 -8.03 -7.05
C LEU A 121 15.88 -9.53 -6.88
N ASP A 122 16.87 -10.06 -7.55
CA ASP A 122 17.24 -11.47 -7.50
C ASP A 122 18.42 -11.76 -6.55
N ASP A 123 18.87 -10.75 -5.80
CA ASP A 123 19.86 -10.94 -4.74
C ASP A 123 19.30 -11.88 -3.68
N PRO A 124 20.13 -12.82 -3.19
CA PRO A 124 19.79 -13.60 -2.01
C PRO A 124 19.61 -12.70 -0.79
N VAL A 125 18.54 -12.90 -0.03
CA VAL A 125 18.31 -12.21 1.25
C VAL A 125 19.51 -12.36 2.18
N SER A 126 20.20 -13.51 2.13
CA SER A 126 21.41 -13.79 2.92
C SER A 126 22.60 -12.88 2.63
N LEU A 127 22.59 -12.13 1.52
CA LEU A 127 23.60 -11.10 1.24
C LEU A 127 23.50 -9.93 2.23
N TYR A 128 22.30 -9.61 2.67
CA TYR A 128 21.98 -8.52 3.62
C TYR A 128 21.78 -9.06 5.05
N LEU A 129 21.15 -10.22 5.17
CA LEU A 129 20.77 -10.89 6.41
C LEU A 129 21.39 -12.29 6.45
N PRO A 130 22.66 -12.45 6.92
CA PRO A 130 23.41 -13.72 6.83
C PRO A 130 22.70 -14.93 7.43
N GLU A 131 21.81 -14.72 8.41
CA GLU A 131 21.01 -15.78 9.03
C GLU A 131 20.06 -16.49 8.06
N PHE A 132 19.68 -15.87 6.95
CA PHE A 132 18.88 -16.48 5.89
C PHE A 132 19.65 -17.52 5.06
N ALA A 133 20.96 -17.59 5.18
CA ALA A 133 21.76 -18.63 4.51
C ALA A 133 21.45 -20.05 5.00
N ASN A 134 20.97 -20.16 6.24
CA ASN A 134 20.70 -21.44 6.90
C ASN A 134 19.22 -21.68 7.21
N ILE A 135 18.31 -20.87 6.65
CA ILE A 135 16.88 -21.12 6.82
C ILE A 135 16.48 -22.38 6.05
N GLU A 136 15.54 -23.14 6.59
CA GLU A 136 15.11 -24.42 6.05
C GLU A 136 13.58 -24.41 5.78
N VAL A 137 13.09 -25.36 4.99
CA VAL A 137 11.64 -25.61 4.86
C VAL A 137 11.17 -26.46 6.03
N LEU A 138 10.06 -26.06 6.65
CA LEU A 138 9.36 -26.84 7.68
C LEU A 138 8.44 -27.89 7.01
N ASP A 139 8.90 -29.10 6.89
CA ASP A 139 8.14 -30.21 6.29
C ASP A 139 6.95 -30.63 7.18
N SER A 140 7.19 -30.73 8.48
CA SER A 140 6.15 -31.06 9.46
C SER A 140 6.45 -30.54 10.84
N LEU A 141 5.41 -30.37 11.66
CA LEU A 141 5.52 -29.99 13.08
C LEU A 141 5.01 -31.14 13.95
N ARG A 142 5.82 -31.59 14.92
CA ARG A 142 5.44 -32.58 15.90
C ARG A 142 4.57 -31.97 17.01
N ASP A 143 3.92 -32.83 17.82
CA ASP A 143 3.07 -32.38 18.92
C ASP A 143 3.81 -31.54 19.99
N ASP A 144 5.11 -31.80 20.18
CA ASP A 144 5.98 -31.03 21.09
C ASP A 144 6.48 -29.70 20.47
N SER A 145 5.95 -29.30 19.31
CA SER A 145 6.39 -28.14 18.53
C SER A 145 7.85 -28.22 18.08
N THR A 146 8.41 -29.42 17.88
CA THR A 146 9.67 -29.61 17.15
C THR A 146 9.40 -29.79 15.66
N GLY A 147 10.14 -29.05 14.83
CA GLY A 147 10.06 -29.13 13.37
C GLY A 147 10.84 -30.32 12.80
N VAL A 148 10.35 -30.88 11.70
CA VAL A 148 11.15 -31.65 10.74
C VAL A 148 11.42 -30.72 9.57
N HIS A 149 12.69 -30.58 9.18
CA HIS A 149 13.10 -29.60 8.20
C HIS A 149 13.86 -30.25 7.06
N SER A 150 13.78 -29.64 5.88
CA SER A 150 14.59 -29.93 4.70
C SER A 150 15.34 -28.69 4.24
N ALA A 151 16.51 -28.91 3.66
CA ALA A 151 17.36 -27.82 3.16
C ALA A 151 16.70 -27.10 1.98
N LEU A 152 17.04 -25.81 1.79
CA LEU A 152 16.65 -25.08 0.62
C LEU A 152 17.38 -25.61 -0.62
N VAL A 153 16.67 -25.72 -1.75
CA VAL A 153 17.25 -26.00 -3.07
C VAL A 153 17.66 -24.72 -3.80
N ARG A 154 17.18 -23.58 -3.35
CA ARG A 154 17.55 -22.23 -3.84
C ARG A 154 17.39 -21.20 -2.73
N PRO A 155 18.14 -20.07 -2.76
CA PRO A 155 18.00 -19.04 -1.74
C PRO A 155 16.67 -18.31 -1.83
N VAL A 156 16.22 -17.73 -0.71
CA VAL A 156 15.18 -16.69 -0.71
C VAL A 156 15.78 -15.43 -1.31
N THR A 157 15.10 -14.82 -2.29
CA THR A 157 15.52 -13.57 -2.93
C THR A 157 14.62 -12.39 -2.53
N ILE A 158 15.07 -11.17 -2.81
CA ILE A 158 14.28 -9.94 -2.60
C ILE A 158 12.97 -10.00 -3.38
N ARG A 159 13.00 -10.48 -4.62
CA ARG A 159 11.79 -10.70 -5.43
C ARG A 159 10.81 -11.64 -4.73
N HIS A 160 11.28 -12.75 -4.16
CA HIS A 160 10.40 -13.67 -3.43
C HIS A 160 9.71 -12.98 -2.25
N LEU A 161 10.39 -12.06 -1.53
CA LEU A 161 9.79 -11.30 -0.42
C LEU A 161 8.64 -10.43 -0.91
N MET A 162 8.81 -9.74 -2.04
CA MET A 162 7.86 -8.78 -2.57
C MET A 162 6.67 -9.44 -3.30
N THR A 163 6.80 -10.71 -3.67
CA THR A 163 5.78 -11.44 -4.44
C THR A 163 5.06 -12.53 -3.66
N HIS A 164 5.30 -12.60 -2.34
CA HIS A 164 4.73 -13.63 -1.48
C HIS A 164 5.07 -15.07 -1.89
N THR A 165 6.22 -15.28 -2.54
CA THR A 165 6.72 -16.60 -2.95
C THR A 165 7.90 -17.06 -2.11
N ASN A 166 8.16 -16.40 -0.99
CA ASN A 166 9.26 -16.67 -0.07
C ASN A 166 9.00 -17.82 0.91
N GLY A 167 7.74 -18.25 1.11
CA GLY A 167 7.38 -19.30 2.05
C GLY A 167 7.27 -18.87 3.52
N ILE A 168 7.25 -17.57 3.84
CA ILE A 168 7.08 -17.05 5.20
C ILE A 168 5.63 -16.62 5.41
N PRO A 169 4.77 -17.42 6.06
CA PRO A 169 3.35 -17.11 6.18
C PRO A 169 3.07 -16.12 7.32
N TYR A 170 1.88 -15.55 7.37
CA TYR A 170 1.31 -15.10 8.62
C TYR A 170 0.90 -16.30 9.49
N GLY A 171 1.04 -16.19 10.81
CA GLY A 171 0.57 -17.20 11.74
C GLY A 171 -0.91 -17.06 12.07
N ASP A 172 -1.36 -15.85 12.43
CA ASP A 172 -2.72 -15.61 12.92
C ASP A 172 -3.79 -15.67 11.82
N ILE A 173 -3.46 -15.24 10.60
CA ILE A 173 -4.37 -15.20 9.46
C ILE A 173 -3.96 -16.17 8.34
N GLY A 174 -2.93 -16.98 8.57
CA GLY A 174 -2.38 -17.94 7.62
C GLY A 174 -2.41 -19.37 8.17
N GLU A 175 -1.23 -19.87 8.56
CA GLU A 175 -1.06 -21.27 8.97
C GLU A 175 -0.93 -21.46 10.50
N GLU A 176 -1.85 -22.17 11.13
CA GLU A 176 -1.87 -22.42 12.59
C GLU A 176 -0.54 -22.99 13.14
N ARG A 177 0.15 -23.86 12.36
CA ARG A 177 1.45 -24.41 12.78
C ARG A 177 2.49 -23.30 12.97
N PHE A 178 2.46 -22.24 12.14
CA PHE A 178 3.34 -21.10 12.27
C PHE A 178 2.92 -20.18 13.43
N ALA A 179 1.64 -20.02 13.73
CA ALA A 179 1.20 -19.32 14.93
C ALA A 179 1.79 -19.92 16.21
N LYS A 180 1.89 -21.26 16.29
CA LYS A 180 2.54 -21.97 17.41
C LYS A 180 4.05 -21.72 17.47
N LEU A 181 4.72 -21.71 16.32
CA LEU A 181 6.16 -21.44 16.24
C LEU A 181 6.47 -19.97 16.56
N TYR A 182 5.66 -19.04 16.06
CA TYR A 182 5.81 -17.60 16.35
C TYR A 182 5.66 -17.34 17.85
N ALA A 183 4.68 -17.96 18.51
CA ALA A 183 4.55 -17.89 19.95
C ALA A 183 5.78 -18.51 20.68
N LYS A 184 6.28 -19.66 20.22
CA LYS A 184 7.45 -20.35 20.79
C LYS A 184 8.71 -19.52 20.69
N TYR A 185 8.97 -18.90 19.52
CA TYR A 185 10.20 -18.13 19.27
C TYR A 185 10.02 -16.64 19.56
N GLY A 186 8.82 -16.22 19.95
CA GLY A 186 8.49 -14.83 20.27
C GLY A 186 8.58 -13.92 19.04
N VAL A 187 8.03 -14.35 17.89
CA VAL A 187 7.93 -13.54 16.67
C VAL A 187 6.69 -12.65 16.76
N ASN A 188 6.82 -11.36 16.53
CA ASN A 188 5.69 -10.48 16.28
C ASN A 188 5.15 -10.77 14.88
N ASP A 189 3.88 -11.13 14.78
CA ASP A 189 3.28 -11.64 13.54
C ASP A 189 2.89 -10.49 12.60
N ILE A 190 1.85 -9.71 12.91
CA ILE A 190 1.32 -8.67 12.02
C ILE A 190 1.79 -7.27 12.43
N PHE A 191 1.72 -6.98 13.74
CA PHE A 191 2.01 -5.67 14.32
C PHE A 191 3.08 -5.74 15.39
N PRO A 192 3.79 -4.63 15.68
CA PRO A 192 4.65 -4.53 16.84
C PRO A 192 3.84 -4.77 18.13
N THR A 193 4.42 -5.50 19.09
CA THR A 193 3.78 -5.80 20.37
C THR A 193 4.65 -5.46 21.57
N ASP A 194 5.89 -5.13 21.32
CA ASP A 194 6.90 -4.80 22.34
C ASP A 194 8.03 -3.93 21.74
N GLY A 195 9.03 -3.59 22.57
CA GLY A 195 10.15 -2.72 22.21
C GLY A 195 11.26 -3.36 21.38
N ARG A 196 11.05 -4.50 20.71
CA ARG A 196 12.07 -5.10 19.84
C ARG A 196 12.17 -4.37 18.50
N SER A 197 13.33 -4.43 17.88
CA SER A 197 13.58 -3.92 16.52
C SER A 197 13.02 -4.85 15.45
N THR A 198 12.86 -4.34 14.23
CA THR A 198 12.53 -5.16 13.05
C THR A 198 13.58 -6.24 12.84
N ARG A 199 14.86 -5.91 12.99
CA ARG A 199 15.98 -6.84 12.86
C ARG A 199 15.91 -8.00 13.85
N ASP A 200 15.60 -7.72 15.14
CA ASP A 200 15.45 -8.75 16.16
C ASP A 200 14.27 -9.68 15.87
N ASN A 201 13.16 -9.13 15.38
CA ASN A 201 11.99 -9.91 15.01
C ASN A 201 12.30 -10.85 13.84
N VAL A 202 12.95 -10.33 12.80
CA VAL A 202 13.35 -11.08 11.61
C VAL A 202 14.37 -12.18 11.95
N SER A 203 15.32 -11.91 12.83
CA SER A 203 16.28 -12.94 13.31
C SER A 203 15.56 -14.10 14.02
N ARG A 204 14.51 -13.84 14.81
CA ARG A 204 13.69 -14.90 15.45
C ARG A 204 12.87 -15.67 14.42
N LEU A 205 12.37 -14.99 13.38
CA LEU A 205 11.60 -15.59 12.31
C LEU A 205 12.39 -16.71 11.58
N THR A 206 13.71 -16.58 11.41
CA THR A 206 14.52 -17.61 10.74
C THR A 206 14.51 -18.96 11.46
N GLN A 207 14.15 -19.00 12.74
CA GLN A 207 14.05 -20.24 13.52
C GLN A 207 12.79 -21.04 13.24
N THR A 208 11.83 -20.48 12.51
CA THR A 208 10.52 -21.12 12.27
C THR A 208 10.47 -21.94 10.99
N GLY A 209 11.38 -21.68 10.05
CA GLY A 209 11.40 -22.30 8.72
C GLY A 209 10.43 -21.66 7.76
N LEU A 210 10.36 -22.21 6.53
CA LEU A 210 9.49 -21.80 5.45
C LEU A 210 8.40 -22.85 5.22
N THR A 211 7.26 -22.47 4.63
CA THR A 211 6.16 -23.40 4.28
C THR A 211 6.47 -24.24 3.06
N HIS A 212 7.31 -23.75 2.15
CA HIS A 212 7.67 -24.38 0.87
C HIS A 212 9.02 -23.82 0.38
N GLN A 213 9.57 -24.41 -0.65
CA GLN A 213 10.78 -23.90 -1.31
C GLN A 213 10.50 -22.53 -1.93
N PRO A 214 11.45 -21.57 -1.86
CA PRO A 214 11.29 -20.24 -2.46
C PRO A 214 10.92 -20.31 -3.94
N GLY A 215 9.88 -19.59 -4.35
CA GLY A 215 9.38 -19.53 -5.72
C GLY A 215 8.52 -20.70 -6.16
N GLU A 216 8.15 -21.64 -5.30
CA GLU A 216 7.32 -22.81 -5.68
C GLU A 216 5.82 -22.62 -5.43
N ALA A 217 5.46 -21.75 -4.50
CA ALA A 217 4.06 -21.46 -4.20
C ALA A 217 3.90 -20.00 -3.75
N TRP A 218 2.67 -19.53 -3.81
CA TRP A 218 2.28 -18.23 -3.27
C TRP A 218 1.78 -18.41 -1.83
N THR A 219 2.39 -17.71 -0.88
CA THR A 219 2.03 -17.73 0.54
C THR A 219 2.07 -16.32 1.12
N TYR A 220 0.89 -15.78 1.39
CA TYR A 220 0.76 -14.45 1.97
C TYR A 220 1.33 -14.38 3.39
N GLY A 221 2.22 -13.41 3.65
CA GLY A 221 2.86 -13.35 4.97
C GLY A 221 3.87 -12.22 5.16
N LEU A 222 4.88 -12.50 6.00
CA LEU A 222 5.82 -11.53 6.58
C LEU A 222 7.01 -11.17 5.66
N GLY A 223 6.95 -11.49 4.37
CA GLY A 223 8.03 -11.16 3.43
C GLY A 223 8.44 -9.69 3.44
N LEU A 224 7.46 -8.76 3.51
CA LEU A 224 7.73 -7.32 3.52
C LEU A 224 8.34 -6.83 4.85
N ASP A 225 8.12 -7.55 5.95
CA ASP A 225 8.79 -7.26 7.22
C ASP A 225 10.26 -7.66 7.17
N VAL A 226 10.57 -8.79 6.52
CA VAL A 226 11.94 -9.19 6.20
C VAL A 226 12.60 -8.18 5.26
N LEU A 227 11.85 -7.70 4.25
CA LEU A 227 12.34 -6.68 3.33
C LEU A 227 12.76 -5.41 4.06
N VAL A 228 12.01 -4.94 5.06
CA VAL A 228 12.41 -3.76 5.87
C VAL A 228 13.79 -3.96 6.49
N ALA A 229 14.07 -5.12 7.09
CA ALA A 229 15.39 -5.39 7.65
C ALA A 229 16.49 -5.41 6.57
N VAL A 230 16.20 -5.86 5.36
CA VAL A 230 17.09 -5.75 4.20
C VAL A 230 17.33 -4.30 3.82
N LEU A 231 16.27 -3.49 3.76
CA LEU A 231 16.37 -2.08 3.38
C LEU A 231 17.19 -1.26 4.37
N GLU A 232 17.08 -1.54 5.68
CA GLU A 232 17.96 -0.92 6.71
C GLU A 232 19.43 -1.23 6.49
N VAL A 233 19.77 -2.45 6.06
CA VAL A 233 21.15 -2.82 5.74
C VAL A 233 21.60 -2.18 4.43
N ALA A 234 20.77 -2.16 3.41
CA ALA A 234 21.11 -1.64 2.09
C ALA A 234 21.23 -0.12 2.06
N SER A 235 20.37 0.60 2.79
CA SER A 235 20.41 2.06 2.90
C SER A 235 21.44 2.54 3.92
N GLY A 236 21.71 1.75 4.97
CA GLY A 236 22.56 2.12 6.10
C GLY A 236 21.89 3.00 7.14
N GLU A 237 20.57 3.14 7.11
CA GLU A 237 19.79 3.99 8.01
C GLU A 237 18.50 3.31 8.50
N PRO A 238 17.86 3.79 9.60
CA PRO A 238 16.60 3.27 10.08
C PRO A 238 15.50 3.39 9.02
N TYR A 239 14.71 2.33 8.82
CA TYR A 239 13.74 2.28 7.73
C TYR A 239 12.68 3.39 7.78
N ALA A 240 12.18 3.73 8.97
CA ALA A 240 11.19 4.80 9.10
C ALA A 240 11.72 6.16 8.58
N GLU A 241 13.02 6.44 8.82
CA GLU A 241 13.68 7.65 8.33
C GLU A 241 13.89 7.59 6.82
N PHE A 242 14.43 6.46 6.32
CA PHE A 242 14.59 6.22 4.89
C PHE A 242 13.27 6.39 4.13
N LEU A 243 12.20 5.73 4.59
CA LEU A 243 10.89 5.83 3.96
C LEU A 243 10.38 7.28 3.95
N ARG A 244 10.54 8.00 5.08
CA ARG A 244 10.10 9.39 5.21
C ARG A 244 10.83 10.28 4.21
N THR A 245 12.16 10.25 4.21
CA THR A 245 12.98 11.18 3.40
C THR A 245 12.95 10.87 1.90
N GLU A 246 12.89 9.59 1.56
CA GLU A 246 13.05 9.14 0.18
C GLU A 246 11.72 8.93 -0.56
N LEU A 247 10.62 8.74 0.16
CA LEU A 247 9.31 8.50 -0.45
C LEU A 247 8.24 9.46 0.04
N LEU A 248 8.04 9.57 1.38
CA LEU A 248 6.87 10.27 1.91
C LEU A 248 6.99 11.79 1.77
N ASP A 249 8.11 12.38 2.18
CA ASP A 249 8.36 13.83 2.08
C ASP A 249 8.31 14.33 0.62
N PRO A 250 8.96 13.66 -0.37
CA PRO A 250 8.85 14.04 -1.78
C PRO A 250 7.43 13.99 -2.34
N LEU A 251 6.56 13.11 -1.80
CA LEU A 251 5.16 12.99 -2.20
C LEU A 251 4.23 13.92 -1.40
N GLY A 252 4.73 14.62 -0.37
CA GLY A 252 3.91 15.43 0.53
C GLY A 252 2.94 14.58 1.36
N MET A 253 3.36 13.38 1.78
CA MET A 253 2.57 12.45 2.60
C MET A 253 2.80 12.70 4.09
N ASP A 254 2.56 13.92 4.52
CA ASP A 254 2.91 14.45 5.85
C ASP A 254 2.16 13.77 7.02
N HIS A 255 1.07 13.08 6.72
CA HIS A 255 0.22 12.36 7.68
C HIS A 255 0.40 10.83 7.63
N THR A 256 1.50 10.37 7.02
CA THR A 256 1.81 8.93 6.87
C THR A 256 3.03 8.57 7.70
N ALA A 257 2.87 7.64 8.65
CA ALA A 257 3.96 7.26 9.55
C ALA A 257 3.74 5.88 10.19
N PHE A 258 4.82 5.23 10.68
CA PHE A 258 4.73 4.06 11.56
C PHE A 258 4.34 4.45 12.98
N VAL A 259 4.87 5.58 13.47
CA VAL A 259 4.54 6.15 14.77
C VAL A 259 4.05 7.58 14.55
N LEU A 260 2.85 7.86 14.99
CA LEU A 260 2.24 9.17 14.84
C LEU A 260 2.87 10.19 15.79
N PRO A 261 3.28 11.36 15.28
CA PRO A 261 3.70 12.46 16.13
C PRO A 261 2.53 12.94 17.01
N PRO A 262 2.81 13.52 18.19
CA PRO A 262 1.80 13.88 19.18
C PRO A 262 0.65 14.73 18.62
N GLU A 263 0.94 15.65 17.71
CA GLU A 263 -0.03 16.54 17.07
C GLU A 263 -1.07 15.83 16.21
N HIS A 264 -0.78 14.62 15.70
CA HIS A 264 -1.67 13.84 14.84
C HIS A 264 -2.34 12.66 15.55
N GLN A 265 -2.02 12.40 16.82
CA GLN A 265 -2.57 11.24 17.55
C GLN A 265 -4.09 11.33 17.75
N ALA A 266 -4.64 12.54 17.88
CA ALA A 266 -6.08 12.77 18.03
C ALA A 266 -6.89 12.48 16.76
N ASP A 267 -6.23 12.49 15.59
CA ASP A 267 -6.86 12.26 14.29
C ASP A 267 -6.99 10.76 13.97
N LEU A 268 -6.32 9.90 14.75
CA LEU A 268 -6.32 8.45 14.56
C LEU A 268 -7.70 7.87 14.86
N VAL A 269 -8.33 7.28 13.85
CA VAL A 269 -9.64 6.63 13.96
C VAL A 269 -9.48 5.29 14.69
N GLU A 270 -10.36 5.03 15.67
CA GLU A 270 -10.38 3.77 16.41
C GLU A 270 -10.82 2.60 15.55
N VAL A 271 -10.28 1.41 15.84
CA VAL A 271 -10.74 0.18 15.21
C VAL A 271 -11.95 -0.36 15.96
N TRP A 272 -13.04 -0.58 15.24
CA TRP A 272 -14.30 -1.06 15.78
C TRP A 272 -14.60 -2.50 15.35
N GLU A 273 -15.22 -3.26 16.25
CA GLU A 273 -15.78 -4.57 15.96
C GLU A 273 -17.16 -4.69 16.60
N LYS A 274 -17.99 -5.63 16.12
CA LYS A 274 -19.26 -5.97 16.76
C LYS A 274 -19.09 -7.16 17.69
N ASP A 275 -19.63 -7.04 18.90
CA ASP A 275 -19.75 -8.17 19.80
C ASP A 275 -20.82 -9.18 19.29
N SER A 276 -21.02 -10.27 20.07
CA SER A 276 -21.99 -11.31 19.75
C SER A 276 -23.45 -10.82 19.75
N ALA A 277 -23.73 -9.69 20.38
CA ALA A 277 -25.05 -9.03 20.39
C ALA A 277 -25.19 -8.00 19.25
N GLY A 278 -24.16 -7.78 18.43
CA GLY A 278 -24.15 -6.81 17.35
C GLY A 278 -23.87 -5.37 17.80
N VAL A 279 -23.42 -5.17 19.04
CA VAL A 279 -23.08 -3.85 19.58
C VAL A 279 -21.63 -3.52 19.22
N TRP A 280 -21.41 -2.29 18.79
CA TRP A 280 -20.06 -1.79 18.50
C TRP A 280 -19.22 -1.71 19.78
N GLN A 281 -17.98 -2.17 19.69
CA GLN A 281 -16.96 -2.02 20.73
C GLN A 281 -15.60 -1.75 20.08
N LYS A 282 -14.68 -1.14 20.84
CA LYS A 282 -13.30 -1.02 20.39
C LYS A 282 -12.71 -2.40 20.23
N HIS A 283 -12.07 -2.64 19.09
CA HIS A 283 -11.42 -3.91 18.79
C HIS A 283 -10.32 -4.22 19.81
N LYS A 284 -10.32 -5.45 20.29
CA LYS A 284 -9.29 -5.98 21.18
C LYS A 284 -8.82 -7.33 20.71
N HIS A 285 -7.52 -7.50 20.61
CA HIS A 285 -6.91 -8.76 20.21
C HIS A 285 -5.94 -9.27 21.29
N PRO A 286 -5.89 -10.61 21.56
CA PRO A 286 -5.04 -11.15 22.63
C PRO A 286 -3.53 -11.04 22.35
N LYS A 287 -3.13 -10.89 21.09
CA LYS A 287 -1.72 -10.93 20.67
C LYS A 287 -1.17 -9.57 20.23
N TYR A 288 -2.00 -8.55 19.98
CA TYR A 288 -1.56 -7.21 19.61
C TYR A 288 -2.49 -6.12 20.15
N THR A 289 -2.03 -4.88 20.14
CA THR A 289 -2.87 -3.70 20.38
C THR A 289 -3.01 -2.87 19.13
N THR A 290 -4.17 -2.23 18.95
CA THR A 290 -4.37 -1.23 17.90
C THR A 290 -3.65 0.09 18.19
N ASP A 291 -3.14 0.28 19.41
CA ASP A 291 -2.41 1.49 19.82
C ASP A 291 -0.95 1.52 19.37
N TYR A 292 -0.50 0.54 18.58
CA TYR A 292 0.90 0.48 18.12
C TYR A 292 1.39 1.77 17.43
N PRO A 293 0.57 2.54 16.68
CA PRO A 293 1.04 3.78 16.07
C PRO A 293 1.28 4.91 17.09
N LEU A 294 0.86 4.73 18.34
CA LEU A 294 1.05 5.70 19.43
C LEU A 294 2.27 5.35 20.32
N ARG A 295 2.99 4.26 19.98
CA ARG A 295 4.06 3.69 20.80
C ARG A 295 5.43 4.06 20.25
N SER A 296 5.92 5.26 20.59
CA SER A 296 7.25 5.73 20.22
C SER A 296 8.41 4.90 20.81
N ASP A 297 8.11 4.07 21.81
CA ASP A 297 9.05 3.12 22.42
C ASP A 297 9.11 1.77 21.69
N TRP A 298 8.36 1.58 20.59
CA TRP A 298 8.36 0.37 19.77
C TRP A 298 8.99 0.62 18.40
N PRO A 299 10.30 0.32 18.25
CA PRO A 299 11.06 0.68 17.05
C PRO A 299 10.80 -0.22 15.83
N MET A 300 10.01 -1.30 15.97
CA MET A 300 9.72 -2.21 14.86
C MET A 300 8.86 -1.52 13.81
N CYS A 301 9.37 -1.43 12.59
CA CYS A 301 8.60 -1.07 11.40
C CYS A 301 8.06 -2.35 10.76
N ALA A 302 6.76 -2.61 10.92
CA ALA A 302 6.09 -3.73 10.25
C ALA A 302 5.85 -3.35 8.76
N GLY A 303 6.78 -3.72 7.89
CA GLY A 303 6.73 -3.37 6.45
C GLY A 303 5.55 -3.94 5.70
N GLY A 304 4.92 -4.96 6.28
CA GLY A 304 3.70 -5.55 5.74
C GLY A 304 2.39 -4.92 6.24
N ALA A 305 2.41 -4.10 7.34
CA ALA A 305 1.14 -3.69 7.97
C ALA A 305 1.21 -2.45 8.86
N GLY A 306 2.37 -1.85 9.10
CA GLY A 306 2.57 -0.94 10.23
C GLY A 306 2.19 0.52 10.02
N LEU A 307 2.00 1.00 8.80
CA LEU A 307 1.73 2.41 8.53
C LEU A 307 0.30 2.83 8.92
N THR A 308 0.23 4.07 9.37
CA THR A 308 -1.00 4.88 9.34
C THR A 308 -0.92 5.89 8.21
N SER A 309 -2.06 6.27 7.64
CA SER A 309 -2.13 7.27 6.57
C SER A 309 -3.52 7.90 6.49
N SER A 310 -3.64 9.00 5.75
CA SER A 310 -4.90 9.57 5.30
C SER A 310 -5.25 9.07 3.90
N ALA A 311 -6.53 9.20 3.50
CA ALA A 311 -6.95 8.88 2.13
C ALA A 311 -6.22 9.76 1.10
N LEU A 312 -5.99 11.01 1.43
CA LEU A 312 -5.33 11.97 0.53
C LEU A 312 -3.83 11.65 0.34
N ASP A 313 -3.11 11.35 1.42
CA ASP A 313 -1.70 10.97 1.32
C ASP A 313 -1.53 9.71 0.48
N TYR A 314 -2.38 8.70 0.74
CA TYR A 314 -2.29 7.46 -0.03
C TYR A 314 -2.64 7.68 -1.51
N ALA A 315 -3.58 8.57 -1.82
CA ALA A 315 -3.88 8.94 -3.21
C ALA A 315 -2.69 9.65 -3.90
N ARG A 316 -1.87 10.43 -3.18
CA ARG A 316 -0.63 11.00 -3.72
C ARG A 316 0.39 9.92 -4.11
N PHE A 317 0.53 8.90 -3.27
CA PHE A 317 1.36 7.73 -3.59
C PHE A 317 0.87 7.02 -4.86
N LEU A 318 -0.43 6.77 -4.97
CA LEU A 318 -1.00 6.13 -6.17
C LEU A 318 -0.84 7.00 -7.41
N GLN A 319 -0.96 8.33 -7.27
CA GLN A 319 -0.77 9.26 -8.39
C GLN A 319 0.66 9.18 -8.94
N MET A 320 1.68 9.08 -8.10
CA MET A 320 3.06 8.88 -8.53
C MET A 320 3.20 7.62 -9.38
N ILE A 321 2.53 6.53 -9.03
CA ILE A 321 2.54 5.29 -9.85
C ILE A 321 1.86 5.54 -11.20
N ILE A 322 0.71 6.23 -11.21
CA ILE A 322 -0.03 6.58 -12.44
C ILE A 322 0.77 7.54 -13.33
N ASP A 323 1.44 8.52 -12.73
CA ASP A 323 2.34 9.46 -13.42
C ASP A 323 3.69 8.82 -13.80
N ARG A 324 3.79 7.48 -13.68
CA ARG A 324 4.96 6.70 -14.08
C ARG A 324 6.26 7.16 -13.42
N GLY A 325 6.16 7.51 -12.13
CA GLY A 325 7.27 7.91 -11.28
C GLY A 325 7.54 9.40 -11.25
N ASP A 326 6.85 10.21 -12.06
CA ASP A 326 6.92 11.66 -12.00
C ASP A 326 6.20 12.20 -10.77
N ILE A 327 6.77 13.25 -10.16
CA ILE A 327 6.20 13.95 -9.00
C ILE A 327 6.31 15.47 -9.22
N PRO A 328 5.57 16.30 -8.49
CA PRO A 328 5.76 17.74 -8.55
C PRO A 328 7.22 18.14 -8.27
N GLY A 329 7.86 18.75 -9.25
CA GLY A 329 9.25 19.22 -9.14
C GLY A 329 10.32 18.23 -9.58
N GLY A 330 9.97 17.02 -10.07
CA GLY A 330 10.96 16.07 -10.56
C GLY A 330 10.42 14.68 -10.85
N ARG A 331 11.29 13.70 -10.69
CA ARG A 331 10.99 12.27 -10.86
C ARG A 331 11.51 11.51 -9.64
N LEU A 332 10.68 10.63 -9.11
CA LEU A 332 11.01 9.79 -7.95
C LEU A 332 11.52 8.41 -8.37
N LEU A 333 10.87 7.82 -9.37
CA LEU A 333 11.20 6.51 -9.95
C LEU A 333 11.20 6.61 -11.48
N GLU A 334 12.04 5.83 -12.13
CA GLU A 334 12.02 5.73 -13.59
C GLU A 334 10.75 5.01 -14.07
N GLU A 335 10.31 5.33 -15.29
CA GLU A 335 9.14 4.72 -15.91
C GLU A 335 9.27 3.19 -15.98
N SER A 336 10.46 2.68 -16.33
CA SER A 336 10.77 1.25 -16.38
C SER A 336 10.69 0.57 -15.01
N THR A 337 10.89 1.33 -13.93
CA THR A 337 10.76 0.84 -12.56
C THR A 337 9.29 0.65 -12.19
N ILE A 338 8.44 1.58 -12.61
CA ILE A 338 6.99 1.43 -12.46
C ILE A 338 6.48 0.22 -13.28
N ASP A 339 6.97 0.05 -14.51
CA ASP A 339 6.64 -1.14 -15.31
C ASP A 339 7.05 -2.43 -14.61
N THR A 340 8.23 -2.44 -14.01
CA THR A 340 8.71 -3.58 -13.22
C THR A 340 7.85 -3.81 -11.99
N LEU A 341 7.44 -2.75 -11.27
CA LEU A 341 6.60 -2.84 -10.09
C LEU A 341 5.24 -3.49 -10.39
N LEU A 342 4.66 -3.17 -11.54
CA LEU A 342 3.33 -3.64 -11.96
C LEU A 342 3.35 -4.88 -12.87
N ALA A 343 4.52 -5.43 -13.20
CA ALA A 343 4.62 -6.66 -13.97
C ALA A 343 4.17 -7.89 -13.19
N ASP A 344 3.75 -8.95 -13.89
CA ASP A 344 3.51 -10.25 -13.25
C ASP A 344 4.82 -10.93 -12.86
N HIS A 345 5.02 -11.14 -11.57
CA HIS A 345 6.22 -11.76 -11.00
C HIS A 345 5.98 -13.16 -10.42
N ALA A 346 4.76 -13.68 -10.47
CA ALA A 346 4.42 -15.01 -9.96
C ALA A 346 3.51 -15.78 -10.94
N PRO A 347 3.88 -15.87 -12.23
CA PRO A 347 3.04 -16.47 -13.25
C PRO A 347 2.74 -17.95 -12.93
N GLY A 348 1.46 -18.31 -12.96
CA GLY A 348 0.98 -19.68 -12.72
C GLY A 348 0.99 -20.10 -11.24
N LEU A 349 1.32 -19.20 -10.29
CA LEU A 349 1.26 -19.48 -8.84
C LEU A 349 -0.02 -18.94 -8.17
N ILE A 350 -0.79 -18.16 -8.90
CA ILE A 350 -2.06 -17.57 -8.46
C ILE A 350 -3.14 -17.98 -9.47
N ASP A 351 -4.40 -17.92 -9.08
CA ASP A 351 -5.51 -18.20 -9.98
C ASP A 351 -5.61 -17.14 -11.11
N ASP A 352 -6.39 -17.47 -12.16
CA ASP A 352 -6.46 -16.65 -13.38
C ASP A 352 -7.19 -15.31 -13.19
N ASN A 353 -7.52 -14.89 -11.96
CA ASN A 353 -8.32 -13.69 -11.76
C ASN A 353 -7.47 -12.40 -11.62
N TRP A 354 -6.20 -12.53 -11.25
CA TRP A 354 -5.27 -11.41 -11.10
C TRP A 354 -3.81 -11.90 -11.13
N HIS A 355 -2.87 -10.99 -11.32
CA HIS A 355 -1.43 -11.26 -11.32
C HIS A 355 -0.74 -10.60 -10.12
N GLN A 356 0.41 -11.14 -9.70
CA GLN A 356 1.21 -10.60 -8.62
C GLN A 356 2.24 -9.60 -9.14
N GLY A 357 2.02 -8.31 -8.90
CA GLY A 357 3.05 -7.29 -8.98
C GLY A 357 3.97 -7.32 -7.76
N LEU A 358 4.90 -6.38 -7.66
CA LEU A 358 5.73 -6.23 -6.46
C LEU A 358 4.88 -5.62 -5.33
N ALA A 359 4.36 -6.49 -4.45
CA ALA A 359 3.52 -6.19 -3.30
C ALA A 359 2.16 -5.55 -3.61
N CYS A 360 1.62 -5.78 -4.80
CA CYS A 360 0.25 -5.41 -5.19
C CYS A 360 -0.34 -6.47 -6.13
N ALA A 361 -1.68 -6.51 -6.22
CA ALA A 361 -2.37 -7.19 -7.29
C ALA A 361 -2.41 -6.31 -8.53
N VAL A 362 -2.34 -6.92 -9.70
CA VAL A 362 -2.51 -6.26 -11.01
C VAL A 362 -3.54 -7.02 -11.83
N THR A 363 -4.23 -6.32 -12.74
CA THR A 363 -5.26 -6.94 -13.59
C THR A 363 -4.66 -7.99 -14.52
N ASN A 364 -5.43 -9.04 -14.84
CA ASN A 364 -5.03 -10.12 -15.76
C ASN A 364 -4.68 -9.63 -17.17
N GLU A 365 -5.28 -8.53 -17.57
CA GLU A 365 -4.97 -7.85 -18.83
C GLU A 365 -4.12 -6.63 -18.50
N PRO A 366 -2.78 -6.70 -18.59
CA PRO A 366 -1.89 -5.56 -18.30
C PRO A 366 -2.25 -4.30 -19.05
N ALA A 367 -2.87 -4.42 -20.23
CA ALA A 367 -3.38 -3.29 -21.01
C ALA A 367 -4.48 -2.50 -20.28
N ASN A 368 -5.18 -3.12 -19.31
CA ASN A 368 -6.19 -2.43 -18.49
C ASN A 368 -5.58 -1.58 -17.38
N GLY A 369 -4.30 -1.79 -17.05
CA GLY A 369 -3.51 -0.92 -16.15
C GLY A 369 -3.96 -0.88 -14.70
N GLY A 370 -4.90 -1.73 -14.28
CA GLY A 370 -5.44 -1.75 -12.93
C GLY A 370 -4.50 -2.41 -11.92
N PHE A 371 -4.34 -1.80 -10.74
CA PHE A 371 -3.59 -2.35 -9.61
C PHE A 371 -4.27 -1.99 -8.29
N TRP A 372 -4.24 -2.91 -7.32
CA TRP A 372 -4.96 -2.72 -6.05
C TRP A 372 -4.40 -3.57 -4.91
N TRP A 373 -4.84 -3.25 -3.70
CA TRP A 373 -4.73 -4.10 -2.52
C TRP A 373 -5.70 -3.61 -1.43
N GLY A 374 -5.79 -4.39 -0.33
CA GLY A 374 -6.60 -4.03 0.83
C GLY A 374 -5.84 -4.19 2.14
N GLY A 375 -6.36 -3.57 3.20
CA GLY A 375 -5.82 -3.62 4.55
C GLY A 375 -6.70 -4.42 5.52
N TYR A 376 -6.08 -4.99 6.53
CA TYR A 376 -6.68 -5.87 7.54
C TYR A 376 -7.88 -5.25 8.29
N PHE A 377 -7.89 -3.93 8.44
CA PHE A 377 -9.00 -3.20 9.05
C PHE A 377 -9.95 -2.59 8.02
N ASN A 378 -10.09 -3.25 6.87
CA ASN A 378 -11.01 -2.92 5.77
C ASN A 378 -10.72 -1.60 5.06
N THR A 379 -9.44 -1.22 4.92
CA THR A 379 -9.00 -0.19 3.99
C THR A 379 -8.76 -0.79 2.60
N GLN A 380 -9.00 -0.02 1.52
CA GLN A 380 -8.76 -0.46 0.15
C GLN A 380 -8.20 0.68 -0.70
N TYR A 381 -7.41 0.30 -1.71
CA TYR A 381 -7.06 1.19 -2.81
C TYR A 381 -7.21 0.50 -4.16
N PHE A 382 -7.40 1.32 -5.16
CA PHE A 382 -7.35 0.96 -6.57
C PHE A 382 -6.71 2.10 -7.35
N GLY A 383 -5.84 1.76 -8.29
CA GLY A 383 -5.28 2.67 -9.28
C GLY A 383 -5.39 2.06 -10.66
N ASN A 384 -5.53 2.87 -11.69
CA ASN A 384 -5.54 2.44 -13.08
C ASN A 384 -4.68 3.37 -13.92
N SER A 385 -3.52 2.89 -14.35
CA SER A 385 -2.56 3.66 -15.14
C SER A 385 -3.01 3.96 -16.57
N SER A 386 -4.02 3.22 -17.10
CA SER A 386 -4.56 3.45 -18.44
C SER A 386 -5.64 4.53 -18.47
N THR A 387 -6.42 4.66 -17.38
CA THR A 387 -7.51 5.64 -17.26
C THR A 387 -7.18 6.83 -16.38
N GLY A 388 -6.07 6.78 -15.63
CA GLY A 388 -5.70 7.81 -14.66
C GLY A 388 -6.61 7.85 -13.43
N GLU A 389 -7.37 6.78 -13.17
CA GLU A 389 -8.34 6.72 -12.07
C GLU A 389 -7.72 6.17 -10.80
N ILE A 390 -8.01 6.82 -9.67
CA ILE A 390 -7.62 6.43 -8.32
C ILE A 390 -8.87 6.39 -7.44
N ALA A 391 -9.00 5.33 -6.64
CA ALA A 391 -9.97 5.29 -5.55
C ALA A 391 -9.28 4.81 -4.26
N VAL A 392 -9.63 5.45 -3.14
CA VAL A 392 -9.18 5.07 -1.80
C VAL A 392 -10.38 5.02 -0.88
N LEU A 393 -10.60 3.87 -0.25
CA LEU A 393 -11.65 3.67 0.76
C LEU A 393 -11.00 3.35 2.10
N MET A 394 -11.23 4.21 3.09
CA MET A 394 -10.71 4.04 4.45
C MET A 394 -11.83 3.69 5.42
N LYS A 395 -11.68 2.57 6.09
CA LYS A 395 -12.51 2.12 7.21
C LYS A 395 -11.60 1.68 8.35
N GLN A 396 -12.13 1.59 9.57
CA GLN A 396 -11.42 1.01 10.70
C GLN A 396 -12.32 0.03 11.42
N THR A 397 -12.48 -1.15 10.82
CA THR A 397 -13.37 -2.20 11.31
C THR A 397 -12.70 -3.57 11.21
N TYR A 398 -13.04 -4.45 12.14
CA TYR A 398 -12.53 -5.81 12.18
C TYR A 398 -13.66 -6.84 12.04
N GLY A 399 -13.42 -7.90 11.28
CA GLY A 399 -14.26 -9.11 11.26
C GLY A 399 -15.66 -8.94 10.64
N LEU A 400 -15.92 -7.90 9.87
CA LEU A 400 -17.26 -7.62 9.30
C LEU A 400 -17.59 -8.57 8.14
N ARG A 401 -18.45 -9.55 8.40
CA ARG A 401 -18.92 -10.50 7.38
C ARG A 401 -20.07 -9.97 6.50
N ASN A 402 -20.75 -8.88 6.93
CA ASN A 402 -21.95 -8.35 6.29
C ASN A 402 -21.71 -6.97 5.65
N ASP A 403 -20.49 -6.53 5.54
CA ASP A 403 -20.10 -5.28 4.87
C ASP A 403 -19.77 -5.59 3.40
N ASN A 404 -20.59 -5.09 2.48
CA ASN A 404 -20.41 -5.27 1.05
C ASN A 404 -19.63 -4.11 0.39
N THR A 405 -19.22 -3.09 1.14
CA THR A 405 -18.54 -1.91 0.55
C THR A 405 -17.24 -2.29 -0.15
N SER A 406 -16.46 -3.22 0.41
CA SER A 406 -15.21 -3.69 -0.20
C SER A 406 -15.44 -4.43 -1.52
N LEU A 407 -16.46 -5.31 -1.56
CA LEU A 407 -16.83 -6.02 -2.78
C LEU A 407 -17.30 -5.03 -3.86
N THR A 408 -18.24 -4.14 -3.50
CA THR A 408 -18.74 -3.11 -4.40
C THR A 408 -17.62 -2.19 -4.89
N PHE A 409 -16.66 -1.84 -4.03
CA PHE A 409 -15.50 -1.02 -4.40
C PHE A 409 -14.74 -1.65 -5.56
N TYR A 410 -14.34 -2.92 -5.46
CA TYR A 410 -13.60 -3.59 -6.52
C TYR A 410 -14.47 -3.89 -7.75
N GLU A 411 -15.75 -4.22 -7.60
CA GLU A 411 -16.67 -4.41 -8.72
C GLU A 411 -16.89 -3.15 -9.55
N VAL A 412 -16.93 -1.98 -8.90
CA VAL A 412 -17.09 -0.69 -9.57
C VAL A 412 -15.80 -0.28 -10.26
N MET A 413 -14.66 -0.44 -9.58
CA MET A 413 -13.37 0.03 -10.09
C MET A 413 -12.79 -0.87 -11.19
N ASN A 414 -13.20 -2.13 -11.30
CA ASN A 414 -12.75 -3.06 -12.34
C ASN A 414 -13.70 -3.12 -13.57
N ARG A 415 -14.66 -2.19 -13.70
CA ARG A 415 -15.55 -2.08 -14.88
C ARG A 415 -14.86 -1.32 -16.00
#